data_c9bd32597a14eabec6db57d0cb8409b3
#
_entry.id   c9bd32597a14eabec6db57d0cb8409b3
#
_cell.length_a   1.000
_cell.length_b   1.000
_cell.length_c   1.000
_cell.angle_alpha   90.00
_cell.angle_beta   90.00
_cell.angle_gamma   90.00
#
_symmetry.space_group_name_H-M   'P 1'
#
loop_
_entity.id
_entity.type
_entity.pdbx_description
1 polymer ?
#
loop_
_entity_poly.entity_id
_entity_poly.type
_entity_poly.pdbx_seq_one_letter_code
_entity_poly.pdbx_strand_id
1 'polypeptide(L)'
;MANYTKTTIGKENRIELHEKLSLTDAEISLNELPAGANVPFVHSHKENEEIYGILSGNGKAIIDGEEISLSTGDWLKIAPAAKRQFFASDISGITYICIQVKENSLEHFTAEDAVIG
;
A
#
# COMPACT_ATOMS: atom_id res chain seq x y z
N MET A 1 25.56 -8.27 -16.14
CA MET A 1 24.46 -8.19 -15.17
C MET A 1 23.76 -6.86 -15.28
N ALA A 2 22.45 -6.91 -15.34
CA ALA A 2 21.66 -5.69 -15.37
C ALA A 2 21.53 -5.10 -13.96
N ASN A 3 21.45 -3.77 -13.88
CA ASN A 3 21.22 -3.05 -12.65
C ASN A 3 19.73 -2.70 -12.46
N TYR A 4 18.86 -3.52 -13.02
CA TYR A 4 17.42 -3.36 -12.90
C TYR A 4 16.73 -4.71 -12.91
N THR A 5 15.53 -4.74 -12.36
CA THR A 5 14.64 -5.89 -12.41
C THR A 5 13.27 -5.41 -12.91
N LYS A 6 12.70 -6.14 -13.84
CA LYS A 6 11.41 -5.81 -14.43
C LYS A 6 10.44 -6.98 -14.25
N THR A 7 9.19 -6.68 -13.92
CA THR A 7 8.11 -7.67 -13.91
C THR A 7 6.87 -7.06 -14.54
N THR A 8 5.94 -7.91 -14.90
CA THR A 8 4.62 -7.48 -15.41
C THR A 8 3.56 -8.18 -14.56
N ILE A 9 2.60 -7.41 -14.09
CA ILE A 9 1.54 -7.95 -13.23
C ILE A 9 0.36 -8.44 -14.07
N GLY A 10 -0.36 -9.42 -13.53
CA GLY A 10 -1.60 -9.93 -14.10
C GLY A 10 -2.82 -9.23 -13.50
N LYS A 11 -3.92 -9.97 -13.39
CA LYS A 11 -5.22 -9.44 -12.96
C LYS A 11 -5.71 -10.03 -11.63
N GLU A 12 -4.80 -10.58 -10.84
CA GLU A 12 -5.13 -11.12 -9.52
C GLU A 12 -5.61 -10.01 -8.59
N ASN A 13 -6.47 -10.34 -7.64
CA ASN A 13 -6.99 -9.38 -6.67
C ASN A 13 -5.94 -8.88 -5.67
N ARG A 14 -4.85 -9.63 -5.52
CA ARG A 14 -3.73 -9.20 -4.70
C ARG A 14 -2.43 -9.63 -5.36
N ILE A 15 -1.53 -8.67 -5.54
CA ILE A 15 -0.22 -8.90 -6.14
C ILE A 15 0.83 -8.29 -5.23
N GLU A 16 1.82 -9.08 -4.84
CA GLU A 16 2.94 -8.64 -4.02
C GLU A 16 4.21 -8.58 -4.86
N LEU A 17 4.97 -7.49 -4.75
CA LEU A 17 6.11 -7.21 -5.63
C LEU A 17 7.47 -7.41 -4.99
N HIS A 18 7.56 -7.62 -3.68
CA HIS A 18 8.85 -7.73 -2.99
C HIS A 18 9.75 -8.79 -3.65
N GLU A 19 9.25 -10.01 -3.80
CA GLU A 19 10.03 -11.09 -4.42
C GLU A 19 10.16 -10.93 -5.94
N LYS A 20 9.09 -10.53 -6.60
CA LYS A 20 9.08 -10.37 -8.06
C LYS A 20 10.10 -9.33 -8.55
N LEU A 21 10.36 -8.32 -7.75
CA LEU A 21 11.31 -7.26 -8.08
C LEU A 21 12.60 -7.32 -7.27
N SER A 22 12.74 -8.29 -6.38
CA SER A 22 13.91 -8.41 -5.47
C SER A 22 14.12 -7.12 -4.67
N LEU A 23 13.04 -6.58 -4.12
CA LEU A 23 13.11 -5.37 -3.30
C LEU A 23 13.86 -5.66 -1.99
N THR A 24 14.62 -4.72 -1.50
CA THR A 24 15.43 -4.89 -0.29
C THR A 24 14.81 -4.24 0.94
N ASP A 25 14.12 -3.11 0.77
CA ASP A 25 13.65 -2.30 1.90
C ASP A 25 12.14 -2.03 1.89
N ALA A 26 11.42 -2.55 0.90
CA ALA A 26 10.00 -2.28 0.78
C ALA A 26 9.25 -3.54 0.35
N GLU A 27 8.00 -3.63 0.78
CA GLU A 27 7.00 -4.50 0.15
C GLU A 27 5.96 -3.61 -0.48
N ILE A 28 5.68 -3.86 -1.75
CA ILE A 28 4.65 -3.13 -2.49
C ILE A 28 3.60 -4.14 -2.91
N SER A 29 2.34 -3.87 -2.60
CA SER A 29 1.24 -4.71 -3.07
C SER A 29 0.21 -3.88 -3.83
N LEU A 30 -0.39 -4.52 -4.82
CA LEU A 30 -1.52 -4.00 -5.54
C LEU A 30 -2.74 -4.81 -5.11
N ASN A 31 -3.80 -4.13 -4.71
CA ASN A 31 -4.95 -4.77 -4.08
C ASN A 31 -6.23 -4.29 -4.74
N GLU A 32 -7.14 -5.24 -5.00
CA GLU A 32 -8.45 -4.95 -5.54
C GLU A 32 -9.51 -5.65 -4.70
N LEU A 33 -10.45 -4.87 -4.15
CA LEU A 33 -11.60 -5.40 -3.44
C LEU A 33 -12.84 -5.10 -4.26
N PRO A 34 -13.60 -6.12 -4.66
CA PRO A 34 -14.87 -5.88 -5.37
C PRO A 34 -15.89 -5.19 -4.47
N ALA A 35 -16.96 -4.64 -5.07
CA ALA A 35 -18.02 -3.96 -4.32
C ALA A 35 -18.53 -4.83 -3.17
N GLY A 36 -18.65 -4.24 -1.99
CA GLY A 36 -19.13 -4.91 -0.79
C GLY A 36 -18.10 -5.79 -0.08
N ALA A 37 -16.91 -5.98 -0.66
CA ALA A 37 -15.88 -6.81 -0.03
C ALA A 37 -15.05 -6.02 0.98
N ASN A 38 -14.39 -6.75 1.85
CA ASN A 38 -13.47 -6.16 2.82
C ASN A 38 -12.32 -7.10 3.12
N VAL A 39 -11.23 -6.55 3.63
CA VAL A 39 -10.16 -7.34 4.21
C VAL A 39 -10.73 -8.05 5.45
N PRO A 40 -10.55 -9.38 5.57
CA PRO A 40 -11.29 -10.14 6.58
C PRO A 40 -10.76 -10.03 8.01
N PHE A 41 -9.77 -9.19 8.26
CA PHE A 41 -9.17 -9.08 9.60
C PHE A 41 -8.66 -7.66 9.84
N VAL A 42 -8.58 -7.31 11.13
CA VAL A 42 -7.90 -6.10 11.60
C VAL A 42 -6.45 -6.47 11.88
N HIS A 43 -5.51 -5.63 11.46
CA HIS A 43 -4.09 -5.89 11.74
C HIS A 43 -3.30 -4.62 12.02
N SER A 44 -2.10 -4.80 12.55
CA SER A 44 -1.11 -3.75 12.76
C SER A 44 0.27 -4.34 12.48
N HIS A 45 1.29 -3.51 12.47
CA HIS A 45 2.66 -3.94 12.24
C HIS A 45 3.56 -3.59 13.42
N LYS A 46 4.67 -4.29 13.54
CA LYS A 46 5.64 -4.05 14.62
C LYS A 46 6.56 -2.88 14.30
N GLU A 47 7.04 -2.81 13.06
CA GLU A 47 8.07 -1.85 12.65
C GLU A 47 7.71 -1.05 11.42
N ASN A 48 6.86 -1.58 10.55
CA ASN A 48 6.63 -0.99 9.23
C ASN A 48 5.48 0.00 9.25
N GLU A 49 5.73 1.18 8.70
CA GLU A 49 4.63 2.06 8.32
C GLU A 49 4.10 1.60 6.95
N GLU A 50 2.85 1.88 6.69
CA GLU A 50 2.24 1.57 5.40
C GLU A 50 1.73 2.84 4.74
N ILE A 51 1.97 2.94 3.44
CA ILE A 51 1.46 4.04 2.62
C ILE A 51 0.48 3.43 1.64
N TYR A 52 -0.74 3.95 1.63
CA TYR A 52 -1.80 3.50 0.73
C TYR A 52 -2.12 4.58 -0.28
N GLY A 53 -2.22 4.20 -1.55
CA GLY A 53 -2.66 5.09 -2.63
C GLY A 53 -3.87 4.50 -3.32
N ILE A 54 -4.96 5.26 -3.40
CA ILE A 54 -6.21 4.80 -4.00
C ILE A 54 -6.19 5.11 -5.48
N LEU A 55 -6.14 4.06 -6.30
CA LEU A 55 -6.02 4.18 -7.76
C LEU A 55 -7.37 4.30 -8.43
N SER A 56 -8.39 3.60 -7.92
CA SER A 56 -9.74 3.67 -8.48
C SER A 56 -10.77 3.23 -7.45
N GLY A 57 -12.00 3.66 -7.63
CA GLY A 57 -13.11 3.27 -6.79
C GLY A 57 -13.19 4.02 -5.47
N ASN A 58 -13.99 3.50 -4.58
CA ASN A 58 -14.27 4.11 -3.28
C ASN A 58 -14.34 3.04 -2.19
N GLY A 59 -14.10 3.46 -0.98
CA GLY A 59 -14.21 2.60 0.19
C GLY A 59 -13.96 3.37 1.46
N LYS A 60 -13.53 2.65 2.48
CA LYS A 60 -13.16 3.24 3.76
C LYS A 60 -12.12 2.39 4.45
N ALA A 61 -11.39 3.01 5.36
CA ALA A 61 -10.55 2.32 6.32
C ALA A 61 -11.06 2.63 7.72
N ILE A 62 -10.99 1.66 8.62
CA ILE A 62 -11.20 1.88 10.04
C ILE A 62 -9.82 1.78 10.69
N ILE A 63 -9.36 2.88 11.28
CA ILE A 63 -8.02 3.00 11.86
C ILE A 63 -8.17 3.40 13.33
N ASP A 64 -7.76 2.50 14.23
CA ASP A 64 -7.94 2.68 15.67
C ASP A 64 -9.37 3.09 16.04
N GLY A 65 -10.35 2.49 15.36
CA GLY A 65 -11.77 2.76 15.58
C GLY A 65 -12.31 3.97 14.82
N GLU A 66 -11.49 4.76 14.17
CA GLU A 66 -11.94 5.93 13.40
C GLU A 66 -12.19 5.52 11.95
N GLU A 67 -13.35 5.91 11.43
CA GLU A 67 -13.72 5.63 10.04
C GLU A 67 -13.22 6.73 9.12
N ILE A 68 -12.42 6.36 8.11
CA ILE A 68 -11.84 7.27 7.14
C ILE A 68 -12.39 6.90 5.76
N SER A 69 -13.06 7.84 5.10
CA SER A 69 -13.53 7.64 3.73
C SER A 69 -12.36 7.69 2.74
N LEU A 70 -12.39 6.81 1.75
CA LEU A 70 -11.36 6.71 0.73
C LEU A 70 -11.96 6.83 -0.66
N SER A 71 -11.32 7.63 -1.51
CA SER A 71 -11.70 7.77 -2.92
C SER A 71 -10.47 7.90 -3.79
N THR A 72 -10.67 7.77 -5.11
CA THR A 72 -9.59 7.84 -6.09
C THR A 72 -8.74 9.10 -5.88
N GLY A 73 -7.43 8.91 -5.81
CA GLY A 73 -6.47 10.01 -5.61
C GLY A 73 -6.07 10.25 -4.16
N ASP A 74 -6.74 9.60 -3.20
CA ASP A 74 -6.35 9.72 -1.79
C ASP A 74 -5.08 8.95 -1.51
N TRP A 75 -4.23 9.53 -0.68
CA TRP A 75 -3.03 8.89 -0.14
C TRP A 75 -3.07 8.95 1.38
N LEU A 76 -2.67 7.86 2.00
CA LEU A 76 -2.80 7.67 3.43
C LEU A 76 -1.55 6.99 3.98
N LYS A 77 -0.97 7.55 5.04
CA LYS A 77 0.09 6.86 5.78
C LYS A 77 -0.48 6.37 7.10
N ILE A 78 -0.20 5.12 7.44
CA ILE A 78 -0.63 4.53 8.70
C ILE A 78 0.60 4.12 9.50
N ALA A 79 0.69 4.58 10.73
CA ALA A 79 1.78 4.24 11.65
C ALA A 79 1.74 2.73 11.98
N PRO A 80 2.89 2.12 12.30
CA PRO A 80 2.95 0.66 12.50
C PRO A 80 1.92 0.12 13.49
N ALA A 81 1.83 0.70 14.68
CA ALA A 81 1.00 0.16 15.76
C ALA A 81 -0.51 0.41 15.58
N ALA A 82 -0.90 1.30 14.68
CA ALA A 82 -2.32 1.59 14.45
C ALA A 82 -3.04 0.38 13.86
N LYS A 83 -4.16 0.02 14.43
CA LYS A 83 -4.98 -1.10 13.95
C LYS A 83 -5.84 -0.64 12.77
N ARG A 84 -5.81 -1.39 11.67
CA ARG A 84 -6.50 -1.01 10.44
C ARG A 84 -7.24 -2.16 9.80
N GLN A 85 -8.33 -1.80 9.11
CA GLN A 85 -9.08 -2.70 8.25
C GLN A 85 -9.68 -1.91 7.10
N PHE A 86 -9.64 -2.47 5.88
CA PHE A 86 -10.10 -1.81 4.66
C PHE A 86 -11.37 -2.46 4.12
N PHE A 87 -12.27 -1.60 3.60
CA PHE A 87 -13.57 -1.98 3.07
C PHE A 87 -13.80 -1.30 1.74
N ALA A 88 -14.28 -2.05 0.74
CA ALA A 88 -14.78 -1.46 -0.49
C ALA A 88 -16.19 -0.90 -0.25
N SER A 89 -16.59 0.09 -1.05
CA SER A 89 -17.95 0.57 -1.09
C SER A 89 -18.91 -0.55 -1.50
N ASP A 90 -20.16 -0.51 -1.04
CA ASP A 90 -21.18 -1.47 -1.45
C ASP A 90 -21.57 -1.32 -2.94
N ILE A 91 -21.27 -0.16 -3.53
CA ILE A 91 -21.65 0.16 -4.91
C ILE A 91 -20.48 -0.05 -5.87
N SER A 92 -19.28 0.30 -5.46
CA SER A 92 -18.08 0.18 -6.30
C SER A 92 -17.00 -0.60 -5.58
N GLY A 93 -16.11 -1.21 -6.34
CA GLY A 93 -14.90 -1.77 -5.78
C GLY A 93 -13.87 -0.68 -5.46
N ILE A 94 -12.74 -1.09 -4.93
CA ILE A 94 -11.62 -0.19 -4.65
C ILE A 94 -10.32 -0.89 -5.07
N THR A 95 -9.45 -0.15 -5.76
CA THR A 95 -8.11 -0.62 -6.13
C THR A 95 -7.10 0.29 -5.47
N TYR A 96 -6.15 -0.28 -4.75
CA TYR A 96 -5.15 0.51 -4.06
C TYR A 96 -3.77 -0.15 -4.04
N ILE A 97 -2.75 0.70 -3.97
CA ILE A 97 -1.37 0.30 -3.71
C ILE A 97 -1.13 0.39 -2.22
N CYS A 98 -0.41 -0.59 -1.67
CA CYS A 98 0.12 -0.52 -0.32
C CYS A 98 1.64 -0.63 -0.39
N ILE A 99 2.33 0.30 0.22
CA ILE A 99 3.79 0.30 0.33
C ILE A 99 4.15 0.16 1.80
N GLN A 100 4.88 -0.89 2.12
CA GLN A 100 5.34 -1.20 3.46
C GLN A 100 6.83 -0.91 3.56
N VAL A 101 7.23 -0.03 4.48
CA VAL A 101 8.64 0.28 4.72
C VAL A 101 8.88 0.41 6.22
N LYS A 102 10.09 0.10 6.66
CA LYS A 102 10.44 0.28 8.06
C LYS A 102 10.39 1.76 8.42
N GLU A 103 9.67 2.09 9.49
CA GLU A 103 9.52 3.46 9.96
C GLU A 103 10.89 4.09 10.24
N ASN A 104 11.07 5.34 9.83
CA ASN A 104 12.29 6.12 10.02
C ASN A 104 13.54 5.58 9.31
N SER A 105 13.38 4.72 8.29
CA SER A 105 14.52 4.12 7.61
C SER A 105 15.09 4.96 6.46
N LEU A 106 14.32 5.93 5.96
CA LEU A 106 14.78 6.76 4.84
C LEU A 106 15.56 7.96 5.38
N GLU A 107 16.88 7.90 5.29
CA GLU A 107 17.76 8.94 5.83
C GLU A 107 17.95 10.12 4.89
N HIS A 108 18.18 9.84 3.61
CA HIS A 108 18.42 10.86 2.59
C HIS A 108 17.51 10.57 1.40
N PHE A 109 16.86 11.59 0.88
CA PHE A 109 15.91 11.39 -0.21
C PHE A 109 16.01 12.52 -1.24
N THR A 110 15.56 12.21 -2.45
CA THR A 110 15.51 13.12 -3.59
C THR A 110 16.88 13.71 -3.89
N ALA A 111 17.03 15.02 -3.83
CA ALA A 111 18.27 15.72 -4.18
C ALA A 111 19.43 15.39 -3.24
N GLU A 112 19.14 15.01 -2.01
CA GLU A 112 20.18 14.65 -1.03
C GLU A 112 20.84 13.32 -1.33
N ASP A 113 20.16 12.41 -2.03
CA ASP A 113 20.68 11.10 -2.39
C ASP A 113 21.06 11.02 -3.87
N ALA A 114 20.45 11.82 -4.72
CA ALA A 114 20.67 11.75 -6.16
C ALA A 114 22.04 12.26 -6.57
N VAL A 115 22.64 11.58 -7.52
CA VAL A 115 23.87 12.00 -8.18
C VAL A 115 23.55 12.27 -9.64
N ILE A 116 23.86 13.48 -10.11
CA ILE A 116 23.61 13.88 -11.50
C ILE A 116 24.80 13.50 -12.37
N GLY A 117 24.52 12.80 -13.46
CA GLY A 117 25.59 12.39 -14.38
C GLY A 117 25.36 11.11 -15.15
#